data_e3dba886e51d3fab71e2e3235cfd665c
#
_entry.id   e3dba886e51d3fab71e2e3235cfd665c
#
_cell.length_a   1.000
_cell.length_b   1.000
_cell.length_c   1.000
_cell.angle_alpha   90.00
_cell.angle_beta   90.00
_cell.angle_gamma   90.00
#
_symmetry.space_group_name_H-M   'P 1'
#
loop_
_entity.id
_entity.type
_entity.pdbx_description
1 polymer ?
#
loop_
_entity_poly.entity_id
_entity_poly.type
_entity_poly.pdbx_seq_one_letter_code
_entity_poly.pdbx_strand_id
1 'polypeptide(L)'
;QCHGQPDPKYIELAGQAAEGSIMPSTKLMVADQLPDDDPQKAVILDFIRLYRDEYKYDKQYPINTHSGYAWDALYILSNAMRQVGTAPEALREAIEKTRGYVGISGIYNLTPEDHNGLGTDSMVIVKVENGNWLLVQR
;
A
#
# COMPACT_ATOMS: atom_id res chain seq x y z
N GLN A 1 -2.16 -2.16 18.30
CA GLN A 1 -2.89 -2.81 17.19
C GLN A 1 -1.90 -3.22 16.11
N CYS A 2 -2.21 -4.17 15.26
CA CYS A 2 -1.35 -4.58 14.15
C CYS A 2 -1.73 -3.86 12.85
N HIS A 3 -0.85 -3.89 11.84
CA HIS A 3 -1.04 -3.18 10.57
C HIS A 3 -2.21 -3.70 9.73
N GLY A 4 -2.78 -4.84 10.03
CA GLY A 4 -3.97 -5.37 9.35
C GLY A 4 -5.29 -4.73 9.80
N GLN A 5 -5.26 -3.84 10.79
CA GLN A 5 -6.46 -3.19 11.32
C GLN A 5 -6.87 -1.88 10.61
N PRO A 6 -5.98 -1.10 9.95
CA PRO A 6 -6.40 0.11 9.26
C PRO A 6 -7.37 -0.21 8.10
N ASP A 7 -8.65 -0.15 8.44
CA ASP A 7 -9.79 -0.40 7.56
C ASP A 7 -10.91 0.55 8.00
N PRO A 8 -11.66 1.17 7.10
CA PRO A 8 -12.80 2.03 7.45
C PRO A 8 -13.81 1.35 8.37
N LYS A 9 -14.02 0.02 8.23
CA LYS A 9 -14.92 -0.75 9.09
C LYS A 9 -14.46 -0.84 10.52
N TYR A 10 -13.15 -0.74 10.80
CA TYR A 10 -12.67 -0.69 12.18
C TYR A 10 -13.24 0.53 12.91
N ILE A 11 -13.22 1.69 12.27
CA ILE A 11 -13.75 2.94 12.84
C ILE A 11 -15.28 2.85 12.92
N GLU A 12 -15.94 2.38 11.86
CA GLU A 12 -17.41 2.23 11.81
C GLU A 12 -17.94 1.34 12.93
N LEU A 13 -17.33 0.17 13.14
CA LEU A 13 -17.81 -0.82 14.11
C LEU A 13 -17.45 -0.47 15.56
N ALA A 14 -16.25 0.08 15.78
CA ALA A 14 -15.79 0.43 17.12
C ALA A 14 -16.32 1.80 17.59
N GLY A 15 -16.72 2.68 16.67
CA GLY A 15 -17.25 4.00 17.00
C GLY A 15 -16.30 4.79 17.92
N GLN A 16 -16.81 5.33 19.01
CA GLN A 16 -16.00 6.07 19.99
C GLN A 16 -14.88 5.24 20.62
N ALA A 17 -15.00 3.90 20.67
CA ALA A 17 -13.95 3.05 21.21
C ALA A 17 -12.71 2.97 20.29
N ALA A 18 -12.82 3.39 19.02
CA ALA A 18 -11.70 3.52 18.11
C ALA A 18 -10.83 4.75 18.41
N GLU A 19 -11.41 5.80 19.01
CA GLU A 19 -10.72 7.08 19.23
C GLU A 19 -9.43 6.92 20.04
N GLY A 20 -8.37 7.56 19.55
CA GLY A 20 -7.04 7.47 20.17
C GLY A 20 -6.28 6.17 19.87
N SER A 21 -6.86 5.20 19.16
CA SER A 21 -6.15 3.98 18.75
C SER A 21 -4.99 4.33 17.84
N ILE A 22 -3.80 3.78 18.15
CA ILE A 22 -2.56 3.97 17.38
C ILE A 22 -2.12 2.62 16.82
N MET A 23 -1.73 2.61 15.53
CA MET A 23 -1.30 1.40 14.86
C MET A 23 -0.41 1.67 13.63
N PRO A 24 0.44 0.72 13.22
CA PRO A 24 1.13 0.81 11.94
C PRO A 24 0.16 0.62 10.78
N SER A 25 0.42 1.30 9.67
CA SER A 25 -0.35 1.22 8.43
C SER A 25 0.55 1.39 7.22
N THR A 26 0.08 0.96 6.06
CA THR A 26 0.66 1.44 4.81
C THR A 26 0.27 2.92 4.61
N LYS A 27 1.05 3.64 3.82
CA LYS A 27 0.81 5.05 3.49
C LYS A 27 -0.52 5.28 2.75
N LEU A 28 -1.09 4.23 2.16
CA LEU A 28 -2.36 4.27 1.42
C LEU A 28 -3.50 4.91 2.22
N MET A 29 -3.57 4.65 3.53
CA MET A 29 -4.66 5.14 4.40
C MET A 29 -4.60 6.64 4.69
N VAL A 30 -3.45 7.27 4.45
CA VAL A 30 -3.16 8.68 4.77
C VAL A 30 -2.42 9.40 3.64
N ALA A 31 -2.68 8.98 2.40
CA ALA A 31 -1.94 9.44 1.22
C ALA A 31 -1.98 10.96 1.01
N ASP A 32 -3.11 11.58 1.30
CA ASP A 32 -3.32 13.04 1.22
C ASP A 32 -2.52 13.83 2.26
N GLN A 33 -2.16 13.18 3.38
CA GLN A 33 -1.39 13.77 4.47
C GLN A 33 0.12 13.60 4.29
N LEU A 34 0.56 12.83 3.29
CA LEU A 34 1.98 12.66 2.97
C LEU A 34 2.56 13.97 2.43
N PRO A 35 3.82 14.30 2.71
CA PRO A 35 4.50 15.42 2.09
C PRO A 35 4.59 15.29 0.59
N ASP A 36 4.75 16.41 -0.10
CA ASP A 36 4.77 16.44 -1.57
C ASP A 36 6.02 15.76 -2.17
N ASP A 37 7.10 15.66 -1.40
CA ASP A 37 8.34 14.97 -1.77
C ASP A 37 8.35 13.47 -1.45
N ASP A 38 7.27 12.92 -0.85
CA ASP A 38 7.17 11.48 -0.63
C ASP A 38 7.01 10.75 -1.99
N PRO A 39 7.94 9.86 -2.34
CA PRO A 39 7.96 9.22 -3.66
C PRO A 39 6.71 8.36 -3.94
N GLN A 40 6.01 7.88 -2.91
CA GLN A 40 4.81 7.08 -3.06
C GLN A 40 3.53 7.92 -3.23
N LYS A 41 3.53 9.19 -2.79
CA LYS A 41 2.31 10.02 -2.75
C LYS A 41 1.57 10.05 -4.08
N ALA A 42 2.28 10.36 -5.17
CA ALA A 42 1.66 10.48 -6.49
C ALA A 42 1.08 9.14 -6.98
N VAL A 43 1.80 8.04 -6.79
CA VAL A 43 1.38 6.69 -7.20
C VAL A 43 0.15 6.25 -6.41
N ILE A 44 0.12 6.51 -5.10
CA ILE A 44 -1.01 6.16 -4.24
C ILE A 44 -2.25 7.00 -4.59
N LEU A 45 -2.09 8.30 -4.80
CA LEU A 45 -3.21 9.17 -5.16
C LEU A 45 -3.81 8.80 -6.53
N ASP A 46 -2.98 8.40 -7.51
CA ASP A 46 -3.47 7.92 -8.81
C ASP A 46 -4.25 6.59 -8.67
N PHE A 47 -3.75 5.66 -7.85
CA PHE A 47 -4.49 4.43 -7.53
C PHE A 47 -5.84 4.75 -6.89
N ILE A 48 -5.89 5.64 -5.89
CA ILE A 48 -7.14 6.02 -5.22
C ILE A 48 -8.13 6.62 -6.22
N ARG A 49 -7.66 7.51 -7.10
CA ARG A 49 -8.48 8.11 -8.17
C ARG A 49 -9.06 7.04 -9.11
N LEU A 50 -8.23 6.14 -9.59
CA LEU A 50 -8.68 5.03 -10.45
C LEU A 50 -9.72 4.17 -9.74
N TYR A 51 -9.45 3.78 -8.51
CA TYR A 51 -10.31 2.89 -7.73
C TYR A 51 -11.67 3.50 -7.40
N ARG A 52 -11.67 4.78 -6.97
CA ARG A 52 -12.88 5.50 -6.54
C ARG A 52 -13.66 6.11 -7.69
N ASP A 53 -12.96 6.84 -8.56
CA ASP A 53 -13.62 7.73 -9.51
C ASP A 53 -13.86 7.05 -10.85
N GLU A 54 -12.92 6.25 -11.32
CA GLU A 54 -13.03 5.59 -12.62
C GLU A 54 -13.74 4.25 -12.52
N TYR A 55 -13.25 3.34 -11.67
CA TYR A 55 -13.84 2.01 -11.52
C TYR A 55 -14.98 1.95 -10.49
N LYS A 56 -15.12 2.93 -9.61
CA LYS A 56 -16.20 3.07 -8.61
C LYS A 56 -16.33 1.88 -7.65
N TYR A 57 -15.23 1.19 -7.40
CA TYR A 57 -15.21 0.01 -6.52
C TYR A 57 -15.30 0.35 -5.04
N ASP A 58 -14.90 1.54 -4.64
CA ASP A 58 -14.82 1.97 -3.23
C ASP A 58 -16.17 1.86 -2.48
N LYS A 59 -17.29 2.00 -3.18
CA LYS A 59 -18.62 1.85 -2.58
C LYS A 59 -18.94 0.43 -2.12
N GLN A 60 -18.45 -0.58 -2.85
CA GLN A 60 -18.68 -1.99 -2.55
C GLN A 60 -17.53 -2.59 -1.73
N TYR A 61 -16.32 -2.16 -2.02
CA TYR A 61 -15.08 -2.63 -1.41
C TYR A 61 -14.23 -1.42 -1.00
N PRO A 62 -14.46 -0.86 0.22
CA PRO A 62 -13.69 0.29 0.68
C PRO A 62 -12.19 0.03 0.68
N ILE A 63 -11.42 1.03 0.27
CA ILE A 63 -9.96 0.97 0.32
C ILE A 63 -9.52 0.75 1.77
N ASN A 64 -8.64 -0.21 1.95
CA ASN A 64 -7.99 -0.53 3.23
C ASN A 64 -6.49 -0.76 3.02
N THR A 65 -5.76 -1.00 4.11
CA THR A 65 -4.30 -1.17 4.08
C THR A 65 -3.81 -2.27 3.13
N HIS A 66 -4.65 -3.26 2.79
CA HIS A 66 -4.28 -4.38 1.91
C HIS A 66 -4.56 -4.13 0.43
N SER A 67 -5.33 -3.09 0.09
CA SER A 67 -5.81 -2.88 -1.29
C SER A 67 -4.68 -2.66 -2.30
N GLY A 68 -3.52 -2.17 -1.85
CA GLY A 68 -2.36 -1.93 -2.71
C GLY A 68 -1.56 -3.18 -3.10
N TYR A 69 -1.60 -4.24 -2.30
CA TYR A 69 -0.71 -5.40 -2.49
C TYR A 69 -0.95 -6.14 -3.81
N ALA A 70 -2.21 -6.37 -4.16
CA ALA A 70 -2.55 -7.05 -5.41
C ALA A 70 -2.17 -6.20 -6.64
N TRP A 71 -2.33 -4.89 -6.54
CA TRP A 71 -1.90 -3.95 -7.56
C TRP A 71 -0.38 -4.01 -7.78
N ASP A 72 0.39 -3.89 -6.72
CA ASP A 72 1.85 -3.94 -6.78
C ASP A 72 2.34 -5.27 -7.35
N ALA A 73 1.79 -6.39 -6.87
CA ALA A 73 2.14 -7.73 -7.36
C ALA A 73 1.87 -7.88 -8.86
N LEU A 74 0.72 -7.39 -9.35
CA LEU A 74 0.37 -7.44 -10.77
C LEU A 74 1.33 -6.61 -11.62
N TYR A 75 1.70 -5.41 -11.17
CA TYR A 75 2.62 -4.55 -11.91
C TYR A 75 4.05 -5.09 -11.92
N ILE A 76 4.56 -5.58 -10.78
CA ILE A 76 5.89 -6.22 -10.71
C ILE A 76 5.93 -7.42 -11.65
N LEU A 77 4.92 -8.31 -11.60
CA LEU A 77 4.83 -9.47 -12.46
C LEU A 77 4.75 -9.07 -13.94
N SER A 78 3.85 -8.13 -14.29
CA SER A 78 3.69 -7.72 -15.69
C SER A 78 4.94 -7.05 -16.26
N ASN A 79 5.68 -6.29 -15.44
CA ASN A 79 6.95 -5.70 -15.84
C ASN A 79 8.02 -6.78 -16.09
N ALA A 80 8.10 -7.80 -15.25
CA ALA A 80 8.98 -8.93 -15.46
C ALA A 80 8.61 -9.69 -16.75
N MET A 81 7.32 -9.97 -16.97
CA MET A 81 6.83 -10.65 -18.19
C MET A 81 7.17 -9.88 -19.47
N ARG A 82 7.08 -8.55 -19.45
CA ARG A 82 7.46 -7.72 -20.61
C ARG A 82 8.96 -7.80 -20.93
N GLN A 83 9.81 -8.05 -19.93
CA GLN A 83 11.24 -8.13 -20.09
C GLN A 83 11.71 -9.51 -20.56
N VAL A 84 11.16 -10.60 -20.00
CA VAL A 84 11.71 -11.94 -20.14
C VAL A 84 10.71 -12.99 -20.64
N GLY A 85 9.47 -12.59 -20.94
CA GLY A 85 8.41 -13.51 -21.33
C GLY A 85 7.79 -14.24 -20.12
N THR A 86 7.24 -15.45 -20.35
CA THR A 86 6.43 -16.17 -19.37
C THR A 86 7.08 -17.45 -18.82
N ALA A 87 8.33 -17.72 -19.15
CA ALA A 87 9.06 -18.89 -18.61
C ALA A 87 9.27 -18.71 -17.10
N PRO A 88 8.86 -19.66 -16.23
CA PRO A 88 8.83 -19.47 -14.78
C PRO A 88 10.19 -19.11 -14.17
N GLU A 89 11.26 -19.75 -14.61
CA GLU A 89 12.62 -19.52 -14.10
C GLU A 89 13.08 -18.10 -14.45
N ALA A 90 12.88 -17.66 -15.69
CA ALA A 90 13.25 -16.31 -16.13
C ALA A 90 12.41 -15.24 -15.42
N LEU A 91 11.10 -15.50 -15.20
CA LEU A 91 10.24 -14.61 -14.44
C LEU A 91 10.71 -14.44 -13.00
N ARG A 92 11.02 -15.55 -12.32
CA ARG A 92 11.55 -15.51 -10.96
C ARG A 92 12.80 -14.65 -10.89
N GLU A 93 13.78 -14.91 -11.75
CA GLU A 93 15.02 -14.12 -11.79
C GLU A 93 14.79 -12.63 -12.08
N ALA A 94 13.84 -12.30 -12.95
CA ALA A 94 13.51 -10.93 -13.26
C ALA A 94 12.83 -10.22 -12.08
N ILE A 95 11.92 -10.91 -11.38
CA ILE A 95 11.26 -10.40 -10.16
C ILE A 95 12.30 -10.17 -9.06
N GLU A 96 13.20 -11.12 -8.79
CA GLU A 96 14.28 -11.02 -7.80
C GLU A 96 15.27 -9.87 -8.09
N LYS A 97 15.30 -9.36 -9.32
CA LYS A 97 16.10 -8.20 -9.74
C LYS A 97 15.36 -6.86 -9.63
N THR A 98 14.12 -6.85 -9.18
CA THR A 98 13.36 -5.60 -8.99
C THR A 98 14.05 -4.71 -7.96
N ARG A 99 14.35 -3.46 -8.35
CA ARG A 99 14.98 -2.46 -7.48
C ARG A 99 14.29 -1.12 -7.64
N GLY A 100 14.01 -0.46 -6.52
CA GLY A 100 13.43 0.88 -6.50
C GLY A 100 12.05 0.98 -7.14
N TYR A 101 11.29 -0.13 -7.21
CA TYR A 101 9.93 -0.05 -7.74
C TYR A 101 9.03 0.65 -6.71
N VAL A 102 8.55 1.83 -7.08
CA VAL A 102 7.65 2.63 -6.25
C VAL A 102 6.23 2.10 -6.43
N GLY A 103 5.79 1.32 -5.46
CA GLY A 103 4.45 0.74 -5.40
C GLY A 103 3.52 1.49 -4.44
N ILE A 104 2.30 1.01 -4.35
CA ILE A 104 1.28 1.51 -3.42
C ILE A 104 1.65 1.17 -1.97
N SER A 105 2.19 -0.03 -1.76
CA SER A 105 2.46 -0.57 -0.43
C SER A 105 3.88 -0.28 0.08
N GLY A 106 4.78 0.17 -0.78
CA GLY A 106 6.16 0.49 -0.44
C GLY A 106 7.06 0.64 -1.66
N ILE A 107 8.36 0.82 -1.42
CA ILE A 107 9.39 0.83 -2.46
C ILE A 107 10.09 -0.53 -2.43
N TYR A 108 9.85 -1.34 -3.46
CA TYR A 108 10.32 -2.72 -3.49
C TYR A 108 11.76 -2.85 -4.00
N ASN A 109 12.54 -3.61 -3.24
CA ASN A 109 13.92 -4.00 -3.56
C ASN A 109 14.08 -5.52 -3.34
N LEU A 110 13.57 -6.31 -4.27
CA LEU A 110 13.55 -7.77 -4.17
C LEU A 110 14.94 -8.38 -4.45
N THR A 111 15.29 -9.44 -3.73
CA THR A 111 16.51 -10.23 -3.98
C THR A 111 16.20 -11.73 -3.87
N PRO A 112 17.12 -12.63 -4.29
CA PRO A 112 16.95 -14.06 -4.06
C PRO A 112 16.82 -14.45 -2.57
N GLU A 113 17.38 -13.62 -1.67
CA GLU A 113 17.36 -13.83 -0.21
C GLU A 113 16.20 -13.10 0.47
N ASP A 114 15.68 -12.04 -0.16
CA ASP A 114 14.57 -11.24 0.36
C ASP A 114 13.48 -11.04 -0.70
N HIS A 115 12.48 -11.91 -0.66
CA HIS A 115 11.29 -11.82 -1.52
C HIS A 115 10.20 -10.88 -0.97
N ASN A 116 10.35 -10.34 0.25
CA ASN A 116 9.49 -9.28 0.75
C ASN A 116 9.87 -7.93 0.13
N GLY A 117 11.16 -7.62 0.10
CA GLY A 117 11.73 -6.45 -0.56
C GLY A 117 11.29 -5.10 -0.01
N LEU A 118 10.61 -5.05 1.14
CA LEU A 118 10.10 -3.83 1.78
C LEU A 118 10.83 -3.57 3.09
N GLY A 119 11.26 -2.32 3.27
CA GLY A 119 11.83 -1.84 4.52
C GLY A 119 10.76 -1.29 5.49
N THR A 120 11.21 -0.84 6.66
CA THR A 120 10.34 -0.22 7.67
C THR A 120 9.76 1.13 7.22
N ASP A 121 10.36 1.77 6.25
CA ASP A 121 9.94 3.00 5.57
C ASP A 121 8.66 2.83 4.71
N SER A 122 8.26 1.57 4.44
CA SER A 122 6.97 1.24 3.82
C SER A 122 5.78 1.47 4.75
N MET A 123 6.03 1.61 6.05
CA MET A 123 5.00 1.75 7.09
C MET A 123 5.03 3.13 7.71
N VAL A 124 3.86 3.58 8.12
CA VAL A 124 3.66 4.80 8.91
C VAL A 124 2.86 4.48 10.18
N ILE A 125 2.94 5.36 11.17
CA ILE A 125 2.06 5.28 12.34
C ILE A 125 0.85 6.18 12.12
N VAL A 126 -0.32 5.59 12.27
CA VAL A 126 -1.60 6.29 12.18
C VAL A 126 -2.33 6.25 13.53
N LYS A 127 -3.16 7.26 13.76
CA LYS A 127 -4.04 7.37 14.92
C LYS A 127 -5.47 7.59 14.43
N VAL A 128 -6.44 7.04 15.13
CA VAL A 128 -7.84 7.45 14.93
C VAL A 128 -8.11 8.73 15.70
N GLU A 129 -8.56 9.75 14.99
CA GLU A 129 -8.92 11.06 15.56
C GLU A 129 -10.13 11.63 14.83
N ASN A 130 -11.20 11.94 15.60
CA ASN A 130 -12.48 12.41 15.07
C ASN A 130 -13.05 11.49 13.98
N GLY A 131 -12.94 10.17 14.17
CA GLY A 131 -13.42 9.16 13.23
C GLY A 131 -12.63 9.04 11.93
N ASN A 132 -11.40 9.57 11.86
CA ASN A 132 -10.54 9.54 10.68
C ASN A 132 -9.15 9.02 11.02
N TRP A 133 -8.45 8.52 10.00
CA TRP A 133 -7.04 8.19 10.10
C TRP A 133 -6.19 9.46 10.03
N LEU A 134 -5.36 9.67 11.03
CA LEU A 134 -4.38 10.76 11.11
C LEU A 134 -2.96 10.19 11.04
N LEU A 135 -2.13 10.75 10.17
CA LEU A 135 -0.70 10.47 10.15
C LEU A 135 -0.01 11.05 11.40
N VAL A 136 0.61 10.19 12.21
CA VAL A 136 1.29 10.63 13.45
C VAL A 136 2.80 10.65 13.27
N GLN A 137 3.37 9.62 12.61
CA GLN A 137 4.81 9.46 12.42
C GLN A 137 5.10 8.67 11.14
N ARG A 138 6.22 8.99 10.51
CA ARG A 138 6.82 8.27 9.38
C ARG A 138 7.85 7.27 9.86
#